data_0e1c7d0c4ba10be411c14253d58bf879
#
_entry.id   0e1c7d0c4ba10be411c14253d58bf879
#
_cell.length_a   1.000
_cell.length_b   1.000
_cell.length_c   1.000
_cell.angle_alpha   90.00
_cell.angle_beta   90.00
_cell.angle_gamma   90.00
#
_symmetry.space_group_name_H-M   'P 1'
#
loop_
_entity.id
_entity.type
_entity.pdbx_description
1 polymer ?
#
loop_
_entity_poly.entity_id
_entity_poly.type
_entity_poly.pdbx_seq_one_letter_code
_entity_poly.pdbx_strand_id
1 'polypeptide(L)'
;MEIIPNNGATIYVQNEVDSDIVVCNEGLSFWGGVDPDTGVIIDNHHPNCGEELSGKIVLMPTSRGSCSGSGVLLQLAQNGKAPAAIIFRESEDILTLGAMIAERLFNKKIAILRLEPQIYEILSEQKSAKIDGLKLFFSSTSIDLFQPNLNKICLSNSDKKMLAGDNGEATK
;
A
#
# COMPACT_ATOMS: atom_id res chain seq x y z
N MET A 1 -9.66 -0.66 -19.28
CA MET A 1 -9.06 -1.06 -18.00
C MET A 1 -10.20 -1.28 -17.03
N GLU A 2 -10.47 -2.51 -16.71
CA GLU A 2 -11.58 -2.87 -15.83
C GLU A 2 -11.10 -2.75 -14.39
N ILE A 3 -11.64 -1.79 -13.65
CA ILE A 3 -11.48 -1.75 -12.19
C ILE A 3 -12.46 -2.81 -11.67
N ILE A 4 -11.92 -3.91 -11.20
CA ILE A 4 -12.75 -4.97 -10.61
C ILE A 4 -12.88 -4.64 -9.12
N PRO A 5 -14.04 -4.14 -8.67
CA PRO A 5 -14.26 -3.87 -7.26
C PRO A 5 -14.31 -5.19 -6.51
N ASN A 6 -13.59 -5.25 -5.42
CA ASN A 6 -13.49 -6.43 -4.58
C ASN A 6 -13.91 -6.12 -3.13
N ASN A 7 -14.40 -7.12 -2.42
CA ASN A 7 -14.91 -6.99 -1.06
C ASN A 7 -13.82 -6.74 -0.01
N GLY A 8 -12.95 -5.80 -0.23
CA GLY A 8 -11.90 -5.44 0.73
C GLY A 8 -10.65 -4.87 0.07
N ALA A 9 -10.54 -4.96 -1.26
CA ALA A 9 -9.40 -4.40 -1.97
C ALA A 9 -9.76 -3.95 -3.39
N THR A 10 -9.06 -2.93 -3.87
CA THR A 10 -9.06 -2.54 -5.28
C THR A 10 -7.61 -2.59 -5.76
N ILE A 11 -7.36 -3.29 -6.86
CA ILE A 11 -6.04 -3.39 -7.48
C ILE A 11 -6.02 -2.51 -8.72
N TYR A 12 -5.12 -1.54 -8.75
CA TYR A 12 -4.94 -0.65 -9.89
C TYR A 12 -3.77 -1.09 -10.78
N VAL A 13 -2.66 -1.52 -10.17
CA VAL A 13 -1.50 -2.08 -10.85
C VAL A 13 -1.10 -3.37 -10.15
N GLN A 14 -0.93 -4.45 -10.91
CA GLN A 14 -0.50 -5.76 -10.39
C GLN A 14 1.02 -5.90 -10.46
N ASN A 15 1.61 -6.42 -9.41
CA ASN A 15 3.00 -6.86 -9.40
C ASN A 15 3.15 -7.99 -8.37
N GLU A 16 4.17 -8.81 -8.54
CA GLU A 16 4.61 -9.78 -7.53
C GLU A 16 5.67 -9.11 -6.66
N VAL A 17 5.42 -9.05 -5.36
CA VAL A 17 6.25 -8.34 -4.38
C VAL A 17 6.37 -9.20 -3.12
N ASP A 18 7.57 -9.32 -2.59
CA ASP A 18 7.85 -9.90 -1.28
C ASP A 18 8.86 -8.99 -0.59
N SER A 19 8.42 -8.18 0.35
CA SER A 19 9.26 -7.14 0.96
C SER A 19 8.77 -6.69 2.32
N ASP A 20 9.66 -5.95 2.99
CA ASP A 20 9.33 -5.25 4.23
C ASP A 20 8.32 -4.13 3.98
N ILE A 21 7.57 -3.81 5.03
CA ILE A 21 6.55 -2.78 5.04
C ILE A 21 7.12 -1.51 5.70
N VAL A 22 6.89 -0.38 5.04
CA VAL A 22 7.05 0.97 5.62
C VAL A 22 5.65 1.56 5.79
N VAL A 23 5.29 1.88 7.03
CA VAL A 23 3.98 2.47 7.36
C VAL A 23 4.13 3.98 7.54
N CYS A 24 3.51 4.73 6.66
CA CYS A 24 3.33 6.17 6.79
C CYS A 24 1.94 6.42 7.39
N ASN A 25 1.89 6.82 8.66
CA ASN A 25 0.62 7.11 9.35
C ASN A 25 -0.07 8.37 8.80
N GLU A 26 0.66 9.21 8.10
CA GLU A 26 0.16 10.38 7.41
C GLU A 26 0.37 10.27 5.91
N GLY A 27 -0.41 11.05 5.15
CA GLY A 27 -0.20 11.14 3.70
C GLY A 27 1.15 11.78 3.38
N LEU A 28 1.89 11.19 2.45
CA LEU A 28 3.19 11.66 2.00
C LEU A 28 3.08 12.44 0.69
N SER A 29 3.73 13.59 0.62
CA SER A 29 3.93 14.31 -0.64
C SER A 29 5.20 13.80 -1.32
N PHE A 30 5.07 13.25 -2.52
CA PHE A 30 6.25 12.84 -3.27
C PHE A 30 7.02 14.04 -3.82
N TRP A 31 6.32 15.09 -4.27
CA TRP A 31 6.97 16.32 -4.70
C TRP A 31 7.57 17.06 -3.49
N GLY A 32 8.89 17.16 -3.49
CA GLY A 32 9.67 17.80 -2.43
C GLY A 32 9.74 17.01 -1.12
N GLY A 33 9.05 15.88 -1.01
CA GLY A 33 9.06 15.03 0.18
C GLY A 33 9.82 13.71 0.02
N VAL A 34 10.07 13.29 -1.24
CA VAL A 34 10.89 12.10 -1.52
C VAL A 34 11.99 12.47 -2.49
N ASP A 35 13.21 12.08 -2.17
CA ASP A 35 14.36 12.25 -3.05
C ASP A 35 14.32 11.19 -4.17
N PRO A 36 14.19 11.58 -5.45
CA PRO A 36 14.06 10.64 -6.56
C PRO A 36 15.33 9.85 -6.87
N ASP A 37 16.49 10.29 -6.40
CA ASP A 37 17.76 9.62 -6.65
C ASP A 37 18.07 8.54 -5.60
N THR A 38 17.52 8.69 -4.40
CA THR A 38 17.77 7.76 -3.29
C THR A 38 16.54 6.96 -2.87
N GLY A 39 15.33 7.48 -3.11
CA GLY A 39 14.08 6.90 -2.61
C GLY A 39 13.82 7.16 -1.14
N VAL A 40 14.56 8.10 -0.53
CA VAL A 40 14.45 8.45 0.88
C VAL A 40 13.44 9.57 1.08
N ILE A 41 12.65 9.50 2.14
CA ILE A 41 11.76 10.59 2.59
C ILE A 41 12.62 11.73 3.15
N ILE A 42 12.56 12.90 2.52
CA ILE A 42 13.33 14.10 2.87
C ILE A 42 12.47 15.21 3.49
N ASP A 43 11.15 15.03 3.57
CA ASP A 43 10.27 15.97 4.27
C ASP A 43 10.53 15.92 5.78
N ASN A 44 11.20 16.94 6.31
CA ASN A 44 11.54 17.03 7.73
C ASN A 44 10.32 17.14 8.67
N HIS A 45 9.13 17.42 8.14
CA HIS A 45 7.89 17.47 8.90
C HIS A 45 7.14 16.15 8.90
N HIS A 46 7.54 15.20 8.05
CA HIS A 46 6.91 13.89 7.99
C HIS A 46 7.49 12.96 9.06
N PRO A 47 6.66 12.20 9.81
CA PRO A 47 7.12 11.28 10.85
C PRO A 47 8.15 10.26 10.38
N ASN A 48 8.07 9.85 9.11
CA ASN A 48 9.00 8.88 8.50
C ASN A 48 10.20 9.55 7.79
N CYS A 49 10.56 10.80 8.12
CA CYS A 49 11.73 11.44 7.52
C CYS A 49 12.99 10.58 7.72
N GLY A 50 13.74 10.35 6.65
CA GLY A 50 14.92 9.48 6.62
C GLY A 50 14.66 8.02 6.27
N GLU A 51 13.41 7.58 6.19
CA GLU A 51 13.05 6.22 5.75
C GLU A 51 13.27 6.05 4.25
N GLU A 52 13.84 4.91 3.85
CA GLU A 52 14.00 4.53 2.43
C GLU A 52 12.78 3.73 1.96
N LEU A 53 12.20 4.16 0.84
CA LEU A 53 11.03 3.53 0.22
C LEU A 53 11.39 2.53 -0.89
N SER A 54 12.64 2.56 -1.38
CA SER A 54 13.09 1.74 -2.52
C SER A 54 12.83 0.25 -2.29
N GLY A 55 12.08 -0.36 -3.19
CA GLY A 55 11.78 -1.79 -3.15
C GLY A 55 10.88 -2.25 -2.00
N LYS A 56 10.40 -1.34 -1.15
CA LYS A 56 9.53 -1.63 -0.01
C LYS A 56 8.05 -1.65 -0.40
N ILE A 57 7.23 -2.25 0.46
CA ILE A 57 5.78 -2.09 0.46
C ILE A 57 5.46 -0.89 1.33
N VAL A 58 4.93 0.18 0.73
CA VAL A 58 4.63 1.42 1.43
C VAL A 58 3.13 1.48 1.70
N LEU A 59 2.74 1.56 2.97
CA LEU A 59 1.38 1.84 3.39
C LEU A 59 1.24 3.32 3.71
N MET A 60 0.23 3.98 3.16
CA MET A 60 -0.14 5.35 3.51
C MET A 60 -1.65 5.57 3.34
N PRO A 61 -2.28 6.48 4.12
CA PRO A 61 -3.70 6.74 3.97
C PRO A 61 -4.07 7.19 2.56
N THR A 62 -3.31 8.16 2.04
CA THR A 62 -3.43 8.75 0.70
C THR A 62 -2.14 9.51 0.39
N SER A 63 -1.93 9.95 -0.84
CA SER A 63 -0.88 10.92 -1.13
C SER A 63 -1.31 12.34 -0.75
N ARG A 64 -0.34 13.24 -0.54
CA ARG A 64 -0.57 14.68 -0.38
C ARG A 64 0.11 15.43 -1.52
N GLY A 65 -0.42 16.62 -1.84
CA GLY A 65 0.17 17.52 -2.80
C GLY A 65 -0.48 17.51 -4.17
N SER A 66 0.23 18.08 -5.15
CA SER A 66 -0.24 18.23 -6.51
C SER A 66 0.05 17.02 -7.38
N CYS A 67 -0.47 17.04 -8.61
CA CYS A 67 -0.18 16.02 -9.64
C CYS A 67 1.32 15.84 -9.96
N SER A 68 2.18 16.77 -9.52
CA SER A 68 3.65 16.64 -9.66
C SER A 68 4.21 15.41 -8.94
N GLY A 69 3.51 14.88 -7.94
CA GLY A 69 3.90 13.64 -7.25
C GLY A 69 4.01 12.43 -8.18
N SER A 70 3.16 12.35 -9.20
CA SER A 70 3.26 11.30 -10.23
C SER A 70 4.57 11.37 -11.01
N GLY A 71 5.06 12.58 -11.31
CA GLY A 71 6.35 12.78 -11.99
C GLY A 71 7.52 12.32 -11.14
N VAL A 72 7.49 12.56 -9.83
CA VAL A 72 8.52 12.05 -8.91
C VAL A 72 8.52 10.52 -8.85
N LEU A 73 7.33 9.90 -8.80
CA LEU A 73 7.23 8.44 -8.83
C LEU A 73 7.78 7.85 -10.13
N LEU A 74 7.55 8.53 -11.26
CA LEU A 74 8.13 8.14 -12.55
C LEU A 74 9.66 8.21 -12.54
N GLN A 75 10.22 9.28 -11.96
CA GLN A 75 11.68 9.43 -11.84
C GLN A 75 12.26 8.36 -10.91
N LEU A 76 11.63 8.08 -9.77
CA LEU A 76 11.99 6.96 -8.89
C LEU A 76 12.00 5.62 -9.64
N ALA A 77 10.98 5.37 -10.46
CA ALA A 77 10.90 4.15 -11.26
C ALA A 77 12.03 4.04 -12.28
N GLN A 78 12.38 5.14 -12.95
CA GLN A 78 13.51 5.20 -13.87
C GLN A 78 14.83 4.94 -13.16
N ASN A 79 15.03 5.53 -12.00
CA ASN A 79 16.26 5.41 -11.20
C ASN A 79 16.36 4.06 -10.47
N GLY A 80 15.31 3.20 -10.54
CA GLY A 80 15.28 1.93 -9.80
C GLY A 80 15.15 2.12 -8.29
N LYS A 81 14.59 3.26 -7.86
CA LYS A 81 14.40 3.68 -6.47
C LYS A 81 12.94 3.75 -6.05
N ALA A 82 12.02 3.32 -6.92
CA ALA A 82 10.61 3.28 -6.57
C ALA A 82 10.30 2.21 -5.50
N PRO A 83 9.24 2.40 -4.71
CA PRO A 83 8.68 1.33 -3.91
C PRO A 83 8.21 0.18 -4.81
N ALA A 84 8.26 -1.04 -4.30
CA ALA A 84 7.77 -2.22 -5.01
C ALA A 84 6.22 -2.25 -5.04
N ALA A 85 5.60 -1.73 -3.97
CA ALA A 85 4.16 -1.57 -3.87
C ALA A 85 3.80 -0.33 -3.07
N ILE A 86 2.64 0.28 -3.38
CA ILE A 86 2.01 1.31 -2.55
C ILE A 86 0.58 0.85 -2.27
N ILE A 87 0.22 0.85 -0.99
CA ILE A 87 -1.09 0.40 -0.51
C ILE A 87 -1.77 1.57 0.19
N PHE A 88 -2.93 1.95 -0.33
CA PHE A 88 -3.72 3.06 0.18
C PHE A 88 -4.92 2.57 1.00
N ARG A 89 -5.31 3.36 1.99
CA ARG A 89 -6.59 3.21 2.68
C ARG A 89 -7.72 3.93 1.96
N GLU A 90 -7.42 5.09 1.39
CA GLU A 90 -8.35 5.96 0.67
C GLU A 90 -8.14 5.88 -0.84
N SER A 91 -9.08 6.39 -1.62
CA SER A 91 -8.89 6.54 -3.07
C SER A 91 -7.76 7.52 -3.35
N GLU A 92 -6.86 7.12 -4.25
CA GLU A 92 -5.71 7.90 -4.63
C GLU A 92 -5.47 7.78 -6.15
N ASP A 93 -5.42 8.92 -6.84
CA ASP A 93 -5.35 8.95 -8.30
C ASP A 93 -3.97 9.40 -8.82
N ILE A 94 -3.20 10.17 -8.03
CA ILE A 94 -1.97 10.84 -8.49
C ILE A 94 -0.83 9.83 -8.66
N LEU A 95 -0.50 9.11 -7.57
CA LEU A 95 0.55 8.09 -7.60
C LEU A 95 0.08 6.85 -8.38
N THR A 96 -1.22 6.55 -8.31
CA THR A 96 -1.84 5.50 -9.13
C THR A 96 -1.59 5.74 -10.62
N LEU A 97 -1.87 6.95 -11.12
CA LEU A 97 -1.60 7.31 -12.50
C LEU A 97 -0.09 7.22 -12.80
N GLY A 98 0.76 7.71 -11.90
CA GLY A 98 2.22 7.61 -12.03
C GLY A 98 2.71 6.17 -12.20
N ALA A 99 2.20 5.24 -11.38
CA ALA A 99 2.54 3.83 -11.46
C ALA A 99 2.07 3.17 -12.78
N MET A 100 0.87 3.50 -13.23
CA MET A 100 0.34 3.01 -14.51
C MET A 100 1.17 3.50 -15.71
N ILE A 101 1.62 4.75 -15.67
CA ILE A 101 2.50 5.32 -16.70
C ILE A 101 3.89 4.66 -16.61
N ALA A 102 4.44 4.42 -15.42
CA ALA A 102 5.72 3.74 -15.23
C ALA A 102 5.71 2.34 -15.85
N GLU A 103 4.64 1.57 -15.62
CA GLU A 103 4.47 0.27 -16.25
C GLU A 103 4.39 0.39 -17.77
N ARG A 104 3.60 1.32 -18.29
CA ARG A 104 3.34 1.46 -19.72
C ARG A 104 4.53 1.95 -20.53
N LEU A 105 5.26 2.94 -20.00
CA LEU A 105 6.37 3.58 -20.72
C LEU A 105 7.72 2.95 -20.42
N PHE A 106 7.95 2.48 -19.20
CA PHE A 106 9.26 2.02 -18.75
C PHE A 106 9.30 0.53 -18.41
N ASN A 107 8.17 -0.17 -18.53
CA ASN A 107 8.01 -1.57 -18.07
C ASN A 107 8.46 -1.76 -16.60
N LYS A 108 8.23 -0.73 -15.78
CA LYS A 108 8.50 -0.73 -14.34
C LYS A 108 7.19 -0.87 -13.58
N LYS A 109 7.03 -2.01 -12.93
CA LYS A 109 5.81 -2.32 -12.19
C LYS A 109 5.95 -1.91 -10.74
N ILE A 110 5.01 -1.09 -10.28
CA ILE A 110 4.81 -0.72 -8.89
C ILE A 110 3.40 -1.16 -8.55
N ALA A 111 3.24 -2.15 -7.67
CA ALA A 111 1.90 -2.59 -7.29
C ALA A 111 1.14 -1.44 -6.62
N ILE A 112 -0.09 -1.19 -7.04
CA ILE A 112 -0.96 -0.19 -6.41
C ILE A 112 -2.25 -0.87 -6.00
N LEU A 113 -2.53 -0.82 -4.71
CA LEU A 113 -3.72 -1.38 -4.10
C LEU A 113 -4.39 -0.35 -3.20
N ARG A 114 -5.72 -0.41 -3.11
CA ARG A 114 -6.49 0.19 -2.03
C ARG A 114 -7.10 -0.94 -1.21
N LEU A 115 -6.93 -0.89 0.09
CA LEU A 115 -7.53 -1.83 1.02
C LEU A 115 -8.63 -1.17 1.85
N GLU A 116 -9.67 -1.94 2.20
CA GLU A 116 -10.65 -1.50 3.18
C GLU A 116 -9.98 -1.28 4.54
N PRO A 117 -10.49 -0.33 5.36
CA PRO A 117 -9.82 0.10 6.58
C PRO A 117 -9.43 -1.05 7.51
N GLN A 118 -10.29 -2.04 7.70
CA GLN A 118 -10.01 -3.18 8.58
C GLN A 118 -8.80 -4.00 8.13
N ILE A 119 -8.69 -4.26 6.83
CA ILE A 119 -7.56 -5.03 6.27
C ILE A 119 -6.30 -4.18 6.30
N TYR A 120 -6.41 -2.89 5.99
CA TYR A 120 -5.32 -1.95 6.05
C TYR A 120 -4.70 -1.87 7.45
N GLU A 121 -5.51 -1.74 8.50
CA GLU A 121 -5.05 -1.68 9.88
C GLU A 121 -4.30 -2.97 10.29
N ILE A 122 -4.84 -4.14 9.96
CA ILE A 122 -4.15 -5.41 10.26
C ILE A 122 -2.80 -5.48 9.55
N LEU A 123 -2.75 -5.04 8.28
CA LEU A 123 -1.50 -5.04 7.49
C LEU A 123 -0.49 -4.03 8.04
N SER A 124 -0.94 -2.90 8.56
CA SER A 124 -0.06 -1.86 9.12
C SER A 124 0.71 -2.29 10.36
N GLU A 125 0.27 -3.35 11.03
CA GLU A 125 0.97 -3.94 12.17
C GLU A 125 2.03 -4.99 11.76
N GLN A 126 2.12 -5.32 10.47
CA GLN A 126 3.03 -6.34 9.98
C GLN A 126 4.38 -5.73 9.58
N LYS A 127 5.44 -6.55 9.66
CA LYS A 127 6.80 -6.13 9.26
C LYS A 127 7.05 -6.35 7.78
N SER A 128 6.42 -7.35 7.19
CA SER A 128 6.58 -7.71 5.78
C SER A 128 5.31 -8.32 5.23
N ALA A 129 5.16 -8.28 3.91
CA ALA A 129 4.08 -8.94 3.21
C ALA A 129 4.53 -9.42 1.83
N LYS A 130 3.79 -10.38 1.29
CA LYS A 130 3.94 -10.84 -0.08
C LYS A 130 2.64 -10.58 -0.85
N ILE A 131 2.78 -9.95 -2.00
CA ILE A 131 1.72 -9.80 -3.01
C ILE A 131 2.04 -10.78 -4.13
N ASP A 132 1.11 -11.68 -4.44
CA ASP A 132 1.27 -12.71 -5.48
C ASP A 132 -0.01 -12.73 -6.33
N GLY A 133 0.05 -12.02 -7.45
CA GLY A 133 -1.12 -11.84 -8.32
C GLY A 133 -2.28 -11.16 -7.58
N LEU A 134 -3.31 -11.93 -7.28
CA LEU A 134 -4.53 -11.48 -6.60
C LEU A 134 -4.58 -11.88 -5.12
N LYS A 135 -3.45 -12.24 -4.53
CA LYS A 135 -3.36 -12.67 -3.15
C LYS A 135 -2.37 -11.81 -2.37
N LEU A 136 -2.76 -11.47 -1.16
CA LEU A 136 -1.93 -10.78 -0.19
C LEU A 136 -1.66 -11.73 0.99
N PHE A 137 -0.39 -11.97 1.28
CA PHE A 137 0.06 -12.81 2.38
C PHE A 137 0.83 -11.97 3.39
N PHE A 138 0.54 -12.15 4.67
CA PHE A 138 1.30 -11.54 5.76
C PHE A 138 1.18 -12.41 7.03
N SER A 139 2.26 -12.57 7.78
CA SER A 139 2.31 -13.51 8.90
C SER A 139 1.84 -14.92 8.47
N SER A 140 0.88 -15.50 9.17
CA SER A 140 0.23 -16.78 8.82
C SER A 140 -1.11 -16.61 8.09
N THR A 141 -1.39 -15.40 7.62
CA THR A 141 -2.67 -15.01 7.01
C THR A 141 -2.50 -14.82 5.50
N SER A 142 -3.49 -15.24 4.74
CA SER A 142 -3.60 -14.91 3.33
C SER A 142 -4.97 -14.32 3.03
N ILE A 143 -4.99 -13.24 2.27
CA ILE A 143 -6.20 -12.58 1.80
C ILE A 143 -6.27 -12.73 0.29
N ASP A 144 -7.38 -13.31 -0.17
CA ASP A 144 -7.69 -13.36 -1.59
C ASP A 144 -8.28 -12.01 -1.99
N LEU A 145 -7.52 -11.23 -2.71
CA LEU A 145 -7.89 -9.88 -3.15
C LEU A 145 -9.03 -9.87 -4.18
N PHE A 146 -9.46 -11.04 -4.64
CA PHE A 146 -10.44 -11.18 -5.71
C PHE A 146 -11.76 -11.85 -5.32
N GLN A 147 -11.96 -12.27 -4.05
CA GLN A 147 -13.19 -12.99 -3.68
C GLN A 147 -14.35 -12.08 -3.25
N PRO A 148 -15.59 -12.38 -3.70
CA PRO A 148 -16.77 -11.57 -3.39
C PRO A 148 -17.37 -11.80 -1.99
N ASN A 149 -16.66 -12.44 -1.04
CA ASN A 149 -17.21 -12.75 0.28
C ASN A 149 -16.13 -12.68 1.38
N LEU A 150 -16.27 -11.71 2.29
CA LEU A 150 -15.48 -11.55 3.52
C LEU A 150 -15.41 -12.80 4.42
N ASN A 151 -16.26 -13.80 4.20
CA ASN A 151 -16.31 -15.03 4.98
C ASN A 151 -15.18 -16.04 4.70
N LYS A 152 -14.20 -15.70 3.84
CA LYS A 152 -13.04 -16.56 3.52
C LYS A 152 -11.69 -15.91 3.77
N ILE A 153 -11.61 -14.98 4.70
CA ILE A 153 -10.33 -14.53 5.23
C ILE A 153 -9.85 -15.63 6.18
N CYS A 154 -8.81 -16.37 5.81
CA CYS A 154 -8.13 -17.28 6.73
C CYS A 154 -7.24 -16.47 7.67
N LEU A 155 -7.86 -15.85 8.69
CA LEU A 155 -7.14 -15.16 9.74
C LEU A 155 -6.62 -16.17 10.75
N SER A 156 -5.43 -15.92 11.29
CA SER A 156 -4.96 -16.60 12.50
C SER A 156 -5.93 -16.31 13.67
N ASN A 157 -5.89 -17.13 14.72
CA ASN A 157 -6.78 -16.92 15.86
C ASN A 157 -6.55 -15.58 16.57
N SER A 158 -5.35 -15.02 16.49
CA SER A 158 -4.98 -13.70 17.00
C SER A 158 -5.65 -12.57 16.19
N ASP A 159 -5.61 -12.68 14.87
CA ASP A 159 -6.16 -11.65 13.97
C ASP A 159 -7.70 -11.62 14.01
N LYS A 160 -8.32 -12.80 14.21
CA LYS A 160 -9.78 -12.89 14.42
C LYS A 160 -10.25 -12.16 15.68
N LYS A 161 -9.42 -12.13 16.73
CA LYS A 161 -9.74 -11.43 17.98
C LYS A 161 -9.72 -9.91 17.82
N MET A 162 -8.83 -9.39 16.96
CA MET A 162 -8.78 -7.96 16.63
C MET A 162 -9.98 -7.50 15.80
N LEU A 163 -10.44 -8.32 14.84
CA LEU A 163 -11.61 -7.99 14.02
C LEU A 163 -12.94 -8.12 14.78
N ALA A 164 -12.98 -8.91 15.84
CA ALA A 164 -14.19 -9.14 16.64
C ALA A 164 -14.49 -8.02 17.63
N GLY A 165 -13.84 -6.84 17.54
CA GLY A 165 -14.09 -5.66 18.37
C GLY A 165 -14.67 -5.98 19.75
N ASP A 166 -14.01 -5.58 20.79
CA ASP A 166 -14.46 -5.76 22.17
C ASP A 166 -15.83 -5.07 22.36
N ASN A 167 -16.91 -5.77 22.04
CA ASN A 167 -18.25 -5.39 22.46
C ASN A 167 -18.34 -5.68 23.96
N GLY A 168 -17.62 -4.86 24.74
CA GLY A 168 -17.76 -4.84 26.19
C GLY A 168 -19.22 -4.63 26.55
N GLU A 169 -19.83 -5.70 27.04
CA GLU A 169 -21.12 -5.66 27.70
C GLU A 169 -21.10 -4.59 28.79
N ALA A 170 -21.83 -3.51 28.55
CA ALA A 170 -22.29 -2.63 29.60
C ALA A 170 -23.46 -3.34 30.30
N THR A 171 -23.16 -4.17 31.26
CA THR A 171 -24.15 -4.68 32.22
C THR A 171 -24.19 -3.78 33.43
N LYS A 172 -25.37 -3.12 33.57
CA LYS A 172 -26.00 -2.49 34.74
C LYS A 172 -25.29 -1.29 35.35
#